data_06965a3844beb0b9dd25df999a8abb24
#
_entry.id   06965a3844beb0b9dd25df999a8abb24
#
_cell.length_a   1.000
_cell.length_b   1.000
_cell.length_c   1.000
_cell.angle_alpha   90.00
_cell.angle_beta   90.00
_cell.angle_gamma   90.00
#
_symmetry.space_group_name_H-M   'P 1'
#
loop_
_entity.id
_entity.type
_entity.pdbx_description
1 polymer ?
#
loop_
_entity_poly.entity_id
_entity_poly.type
_entity_poly.pdbx_seq_one_letter_code
_entity_poly.pdbx_strand_id
1 'polypeptide(L)'
;REFHRDPELGLHEYHTAARIERELDRCAIPHERIGETAVVARLRGTGAGTGVCVLRADIDALPIRETNDVPYRSETPGVMHACGHDAHTTCLLGAAKVLSAHRADFGGEVRFLFQPAEEIGQGARPLIAAGMLDGAQRVFGLHTASDLPAGPVGVKPGATNAGVDHFIIRIHGKSAHVSTPQLGADALYIASELVV
;
A
#
# COMPACT_ATOMS: atom_id res chain seq x y z
N ARG A 1 14.75 -5.99 -2.31
CA ARG A 1 15.58 -5.27 -3.31
C ARG A 1 15.06 -5.42 -4.72
N GLU A 2 14.50 -6.57 -5.11
CA GLU A 2 13.91 -6.76 -6.44
C GLU A 2 12.64 -5.90 -6.62
N PHE A 3 11.75 -5.85 -5.63
CA PHE A 3 10.61 -4.95 -5.65
C PHE A 3 11.03 -3.48 -5.77
N HIS A 4 12.10 -3.09 -5.06
CA HIS A 4 12.62 -1.73 -5.09
C HIS A 4 13.15 -1.30 -6.47
N ARG A 5 13.76 -2.24 -7.22
CA ARG A 5 14.28 -1.99 -8.57
C ARG A 5 13.20 -1.84 -9.62
N ASP A 6 12.09 -2.54 -9.45
CA ASP A 6 10.99 -2.63 -10.42
C ASP A 6 9.69 -2.13 -9.77
N PRO A 7 9.64 -0.84 -9.35
CA PRO A 7 8.47 -0.27 -8.71
C PRO A 7 7.38 0.06 -9.73
N GLU A 8 6.14 -0.19 -9.36
CA GLU A 8 4.96 0.06 -10.19
C GLU A 8 3.95 0.95 -9.45
N LEU A 9 3.29 1.82 -10.19
CA LEU A 9 2.27 2.72 -9.65
C LEU A 9 0.98 1.98 -9.33
N GLY A 10 0.16 2.57 -8.46
CA GLY A 10 -1.14 2.03 -8.07
C GLY A 10 -2.04 1.68 -9.26
N LEU A 11 -2.68 0.51 -9.20
CA LEU A 11 -3.47 -0.17 -10.25
C LEU A 11 -2.64 -0.71 -11.44
N HIS A 12 -1.32 -0.62 -11.39
CA HIS A 12 -0.42 -1.12 -12.44
C HIS A 12 0.66 -2.06 -11.90
N GLU A 13 0.48 -2.62 -10.71
CA GLU A 13 1.44 -3.46 -9.98
C GLU A 13 1.48 -4.90 -10.52
N TYR A 14 1.55 -5.07 -11.83
CA TYR A 14 1.44 -6.38 -12.51
C TYR A 14 2.64 -7.29 -12.24
N HIS A 15 3.86 -6.76 -12.34
CA HIS A 15 5.10 -7.49 -12.08
C HIS A 15 5.26 -7.78 -10.59
N THR A 16 4.89 -6.82 -9.76
CA THR A 16 4.89 -6.93 -8.31
C THR A 16 3.96 -8.07 -7.87
N ALA A 17 2.71 -8.06 -8.36
CA ALA A 17 1.74 -9.11 -8.08
C ALA A 17 2.23 -10.49 -8.56
N ALA A 18 2.75 -10.59 -9.80
CA ALA A 18 3.29 -11.83 -10.32
C ALA A 18 4.50 -12.35 -9.52
N ARG A 19 5.31 -11.44 -8.95
CA ARG A 19 6.43 -11.82 -8.09
C ARG A 19 5.93 -12.33 -6.73
N ILE A 20 4.92 -11.70 -6.16
CA ILE A 20 4.27 -12.15 -4.93
C ILE A 20 3.70 -13.56 -5.11
N GLU A 21 2.97 -13.82 -6.19
CA GLU A 21 2.41 -15.13 -6.53
C GLU A 21 3.50 -16.20 -6.59
N ARG A 22 4.62 -15.95 -7.27
CA ARG A 22 5.76 -16.89 -7.32
C ARG A 22 6.35 -17.22 -5.94
N GLU A 23 6.42 -16.23 -5.04
CA GLU A 23 6.92 -16.49 -3.68
C GLU A 23 5.90 -17.28 -2.84
N LEU A 24 4.61 -17.07 -3.03
CA LEU A 24 3.55 -17.86 -2.40
C LEU A 24 3.52 -19.29 -2.92
N ASP A 25 3.74 -19.50 -4.23
CA ASP A 25 3.91 -20.83 -4.85
C ASP A 25 5.06 -21.60 -4.21
N ARG A 26 6.21 -20.97 -4.00
CA ARG A 26 7.37 -21.58 -3.33
C ARG A 26 7.07 -22.04 -1.91
N CYS A 27 6.09 -21.39 -1.26
CA CYS A 27 5.63 -21.75 0.08
C CYS A 27 4.43 -22.70 0.06
N ALA A 28 3.96 -23.13 -1.11
CA ALA A 28 2.76 -23.92 -1.32
C ALA A 28 1.52 -23.33 -0.60
N ILE A 29 1.36 -22.01 -0.68
CA ILE A 29 0.21 -21.29 -0.11
C ILE A 29 -0.79 -21.00 -1.22
N PRO A 30 -2.04 -21.50 -1.13
CA PRO A 30 -3.10 -21.15 -2.07
C PRO A 30 -3.35 -19.65 -2.12
N HIS A 31 -3.40 -19.09 -3.32
CA HIS A 31 -3.61 -17.68 -3.54
C HIS A 31 -4.44 -17.42 -4.79
N GLU A 32 -4.98 -16.23 -4.91
CA GLU A 32 -5.77 -15.76 -6.04
C GLU A 32 -5.59 -14.24 -6.22
N ARG A 33 -5.93 -13.72 -7.40
CA ARG A 33 -6.03 -12.27 -7.62
C ARG A 33 -7.45 -11.78 -7.41
N ILE A 34 -7.57 -10.60 -6.82
CA ILE A 34 -8.82 -9.83 -6.78
C ILE A 34 -8.62 -8.60 -7.66
N GLY A 35 -9.35 -8.54 -8.77
CA GLY A 35 -9.04 -7.61 -9.85
C GLY A 35 -7.74 -8.00 -10.56
N GLU A 36 -6.92 -7.02 -10.96
CA GLU A 36 -5.73 -7.27 -11.78
C GLU A 36 -4.44 -7.39 -10.97
N THR A 37 -4.33 -6.66 -9.85
CA THR A 37 -3.06 -6.50 -9.14
C THR A 37 -3.09 -6.85 -7.65
N ALA A 38 -4.27 -6.93 -7.01
CA ALA A 38 -4.35 -7.41 -5.64
C ALA A 38 -4.10 -8.91 -5.56
N VAL A 39 -3.24 -9.35 -4.66
CA VAL A 39 -3.00 -10.77 -4.40
C VAL A 39 -3.48 -11.11 -2.99
N VAL A 40 -4.25 -12.17 -2.86
CA VAL A 40 -4.71 -12.68 -1.57
C VAL A 40 -4.34 -14.15 -1.43
N ALA A 41 -3.91 -14.53 -0.23
CA ALA A 41 -3.54 -15.91 0.06
C ALA A 41 -4.16 -16.36 1.38
N ARG A 42 -4.42 -17.67 1.49
CA ARG A 42 -5.07 -18.27 2.66
C ARG A 42 -4.24 -19.45 3.15
N LEU A 43 -3.85 -19.40 4.40
CA LEU A 43 -3.10 -20.47 5.06
C LEU A 43 -3.91 -20.99 6.25
N ARG A 44 -4.28 -22.27 6.21
CA ARG A 44 -4.93 -22.93 7.35
C ARG A 44 -3.88 -23.62 8.19
N GLY A 45 -3.91 -23.34 9.49
CA GLY A 45 -3.17 -24.10 10.49
C GLY A 45 -3.73 -25.49 10.64
N THR A 46 -2.90 -26.42 11.11
CA THR A 46 -3.29 -27.81 11.40
C THR A 46 -3.29 -28.12 12.90
N GLY A 47 -2.89 -27.16 13.73
CA GLY A 47 -2.93 -27.22 15.18
C GLY A 47 -4.33 -26.93 15.75
N ALA A 48 -4.40 -26.88 17.06
CA ALA A 48 -5.63 -26.55 17.77
C ALA A 48 -5.97 -25.05 17.65
N GLY A 49 -7.28 -24.72 17.63
CA GLY A 49 -7.78 -23.37 17.59
C GLY A 49 -8.61 -23.08 16.35
N THR A 50 -9.34 -21.99 16.44
CA THR A 50 -10.22 -21.50 15.35
C THR A 50 -10.08 -19.99 15.24
N GLY A 51 -10.58 -19.45 14.15
CA GLY A 51 -10.59 -18.00 13.93
C GLY A 51 -9.81 -17.58 12.69
N VAL A 52 -9.96 -16.32 12.34
CA VAL A 52 -9.32 -15.72 11.18
C VAL A 52 -8.46 -14.55 11.62
N CYS A 53 -7.21 -14.56 11.22
CA CYS A 53 -6.27 -13.45 11.35
C CYS A 53 -5.89 -12.96 9.97
N VAL A 54 -5.91 -11.65 9.77
CA VAL A 54 -5.53 -11.01 8.51
C VAL A 54 -4.20 -10.28 8.68
N LEU A 55 -3.28 -10.51 7.78
CA LEU A 55 -2.02 -9.77 7.66
C LEU A 55 -2.02 -9.00 6.34
N ARG A 56 -1.73 -7.71 6.38
CA ARG A 56 -1.82 -6.80 5.23
C ARG A 56 -0.49 -6.10 4.95
N ALA A 57 -0.15 -6.01 3.70
CA ALA A 57 0.86 -5.08 3.17
C ALA A 57 0.30 -4.37 1.93
N ASP A 58 0.65 -3.10 1.76
CA ASP A 58 0.53 -2.37 0.51
C ASP A 58 1.67 -2.73 -0.43
N ILE A 59 1.47 -2.51 -1.76
CA ILE A 59 2.43 -2.99 -2.76
C ILE A 59 2.78 -1.96 -3.85
N ASP A 60 2.09 -0.82 -3.89
CA ASP A 60 2.27 0.22 -4.90
C ASP A 60 3.45 1.15 -4.59
N ALA A 61 3.92 1.83 -5.62
CA ALA A 61 4.98 2.83 -5.57
C ALA A 61 4.46 4.23 -5.91
N LEU A 62 5.32 5.22 -5.77
CA LEU A 62 5.01 6.63 -5.98
C LEU A 62 5.65 7.18 -7.27
N PRO A 63 5.02 8.19 -7.93
CA PRO A 63 5.58 8.87 -9.10
C PRO A 63 6.70 9.85 -8.69
N ILE A 64 7.76 9.32 -8.11
CA ILE A 64 8.90 10.06 -7.57
C ILE A 64 10.17 9.54 -8.23
N ARG A 65 11.02 10.44 -8.72
CA ARG A 65 12.34 10.08 -9.24
C ARG A 65 13.28 9.75 -8.09
N GLU A 66 13.78 8.54 -8.04
CA GLU A 66 14.79 8.17 -7.06
C GLU A 66 16.14 8.84 -7.36
N THR A 67 16.73 9.45 -6.35
CA THR A 67 18.05 10.10 -6.41
C THR A 67 19.10 9.40 -5.53
N ASN A 68 18.71 8.33 -4.82
CA ASN A 68 19.62 7.58 -3.97
C ASN A 68 20.71 6.87 -4.82
N ASP A 69 21.93 6.87 -4.32
CA ASP A 69 23.04 6.08 -4.90
C ASP A 69 23.16 4.75 -4.18
N VAL A 70 22.29 3.81 -4.56
CA VAL A 70 22.25 2.46 -4.01
C VAL A 70 22.23 1.42 -5.13
N PRO A 71 22.84 0.24 -4.95
CA PRO A 71 22.96 -0.77 -6.00
C PRO A 71 21.64 -1.44 -6.40
N TYR A 72 20.56 -1.14 -5.70
CA TYR A 72 19.20 -1.63 -5.97
C TYR A 72 18.21 -0.49 -6.25
N ARG A 73 18.73 0.68 -6.67
CA ARG A 73 17.91 1.84 -7.08
C ARG A 73 16.87 1.43 -8.12
N SER A 74 15.75 2.12 -8.14
CA SER A 74 14.70 1.97 -9.15
C SER A 74 15.27 2.02 -10.58
N GLU A 75 14.90 1.05 -11.37
CA GLU A 75 15.18 0.98 -12.81
C GLU A 75 14.01 1.53 -13.64
N THR A 76 12.89 1.90 -12.99
CA THR A 76 11.71 2.52 -13.60
C THR A 76 11.83 4.05 -13.52
N PRO A 77 12.05 4.77 -14.62
CA PRO A 77 12.22 6.21 -14.59
C PRO A 77 11.02 6.95 -13.99
N GLY A 78 11.26 7.77 -12.98
CA GLY A 78 10.22 8.59 -12.35
C GLY A 78 9.31 7.84 -11.39
N VAL A 79 9.61 6.59 -11.05
CA VAL A 79 8.85 5.79 -10.07
C VAL A 79 9.80 5.25 -8.99
N MET A 80 9.39 5.27 -7.74
CA MET A 80 10.18 4.82 -6.60
C MET A 80 9.28 4.30 -5.47
N HIS A 81 9.72 3.26 -4.78
CA HIS A 81 9.15 2.88 -3.48
C HIS A 81 9.60 3.86 -2.38
N ALA A 82 9.11 5.11 -2.43
CA ALA A 82 9.49 6.15 -1.48
C ALA A 82 8.76 6.03 -0.13
N CYS A 83 7.65 5.28 -0.08
CA CYS A 83 6.90 5.01 1.15
C CYS A 83 7.30 3.68 1.82
N GLY A 84 8.13 2.86 1.18
CA GLY A 84 8.64 1.62 1.75
C GLY A 84 7.72 0.40 1.60
N HIS A 85 6.76 0.43 0.67
CA HIS A 85 5.84 -0.68 0.43
C HIS A 85 6.54 -1.95 -0.07
N ASP A 86 7.71 -1.84 -0.70
CA ASP A 86 8.58 -2.97 -1.03
C ASP A 86 9.08 -3.72 0.23
N ALA A 87 9.37 -2.99 1.31
CA ALA A 87 9.72 -3.58 2.58
C ALA A 87 8.50 -4.22 3.26
N HIS A 88 7.32 -3.56 3.21
CA HIS A 88 6.07 -4.12 3.75
C HIS A 88 5.70 -5.43 3.05
N THR A 89 5.73 -5.46 1.72
CA THR A 89 5.53 -6.66 0.89
C THR A 89 6.50 -7.77 1.27
N THR A 90 7.79 -7.43 1.43
CA THR A 90 8.82 -8.40 1.81
C THR A 90 8.59 -8.96 3.21
N CYS A 91 8.19 -8.13 4.18
CA CYS A 91 7.85 -8.57 5.53
C CYS A 91 6.65 -9.53 5.52
N LEU A 92 5.61 -9.23 4.74
CA LEU A 92 4.43 -10.09 4.64
C LEU A 92 4.76 -11.43 3.98
N LEU A 93 5.57 -11.45 2.93
CA LEU A 93 6.08 -12.69 2.31
C LEU A 93 6.95 -13.50 3.29
N GLY A 94 7.77 -12.81 4.10
CA GLY A 94 8.54 -13.44 5.17
C GLY A 94 7.65 -14.10 6.22
N ALA A 95 6.59 -13.42 6.65
CA ALA A 95 5.58 -13.96 7.56
C ALA A 95 4.87 -15.18 6.94
N ALA A 96 4.48 -15.10 5.68
CA ALA A 96 3.86 -16.22 4.95
C ALA A 96 4.77 -17.45 4.93
N LYS A 97 6.05 -17.27 4.63
CA LYS A 97 7.06 -18.33 4.63
C LYS A 97 7.23 -18.98 6.01
N VAL A 98 7.35 -18.17 7.06
CA VAL A 98 7.50 -18.68 8.43
C VAL A 98 6.24 -19.45 8.84
N LEU A 99 5.06 -18.86 8.66
CA LEU A 99 3.81 -19.49 9.06
C LEU A 99 3.51 -20.76 8.26
N SER A 100 3.89 -20.83 6.99
CA SER A 100 3.73 -22.05 6.19
C SER A 100 4.58 -23.22 6.72
N ALA A 101 5.78 -22.93 7.22
CA ALA A 101 6.65 -23.93 7.85
C ALA A 101 6.16 -24.36 9.25
N HIS A 102 5.35 -23.54 9.90
CA HIS A 102 4.85 -23.72 11.27
C HIS A 102 3.34 -23.99 11.35
N ARG A 103 2.74 -24.59 10.31
CA ARG A 103 1.28 -24.82 10.25
C ARG A 103 0.73 -25.68 11.40
N ALA A 104 1.56 -26.52 12.00
CA ALA A 104 1.16 -27.35 13.14
C ALA A 104 1.07 -26.58 14.46
N ASP A 105 1.68 -25.40 14.55
CA ASP A 105 1.80 -24.63 15.78
C ASP A 105 0.60 -23.70 16.01
N PHE A 106 -0.31 -23.60 15.04
CA PHE A 106 -1.54 -22.77 15.16
C PHE A 106 -2.75 -23.45 14.52
N GLY A 107 -3.95 -23.03 14.95
CA GLY A 107 -5.22 -23.40 14.34
C GLY A 107 -5.88 -22.21 13.65
N GLY A 108 -7.00 -22.45 12.95
CA GLY A 108 -7.73 -21.42 12.24
C GLY A 108 -7.10 -21.06 10.88
N GLU A 109 -7.31 -19.82 10.44
CA GLU A 109 -6.89 -19.33 9.13
C GLU A 109 -6.11 -18.03 9.24
N VAL A 110 -5.00 -17.91 8.53
CA VAL A 110 -4.30 -16.67 8.27
C VAL A 110 -4.53 -16.25 6.83
N ARG A 111 -5.02 -15.04 6.62
CA ARG A 111 -5.17 -14.43 5.30
C ARG A 111 -4.07 -13.40 5.10
N PHE A 112 -3.39 -13.48 3.97
CA PHE A 112 -2.38 -12.50 3.55
C PHE A 112 -3.00 -11.63 2.46
N LEU A 113 -3.02 -10.32 2.68
CA LEU A 113 -3.58 -9.34 1.74
C LEU A 113 -2.45 -8.45 1.22
N PHE A 114 -2.09 -8.61 -0.03
CA PHE A 114 -1.18 -7.73 -0.77
C PHE A 114 -2.03 -6.70 -1.50
N GLN A 115 -2.18 -5.53 -0.90
CA GLN A 115 -3.11 -4.48 -1.33
C GLN A 115 -2.45 -3.54 -2.32
N PRO A 116 -2.97 -3.39 -3.55
CA PRO A 116 -2.52 -2.38 -4.51
C PRO A 116 -3.07 -0.99 -4.15
N ALA A 117 -2.60 0.03 -4.85
CA ALA A 117 -3.20 1.37 -4.94
C ALA A 117 -3.54 2.00 -3.57
N GLU A 118 -2.64 1.86 -2.59
CA GLU A 118 -2.79 2.47 -1.28
C GLU A 118 -2.67 3.99 -1.39
N GLU A 119 -1.66 4.48 -2.12
CA GLU A 119 -1.30 5.88 -2.28
C GLU A 119 -2.39 6.75 -2.96
N ILE A 120 -3.32 6.09 -3.64
CA ILE A 120 -4.48 6.75 -4.27
C ILE A 120 -5.81 6.34 -3.62
N GLY A 121 -5.78 5.58 -2.52
CA GLY A 121 -6.95 5.20 -1.72
C GLY A 121 -7.93 4.26 -2.42
N GLN A 122 -7.51 3.47 -3.41
CA GLN A 122 -8.41 2.66 -4.24
C GLN A 122 -8.32 1.15 -3.98
N GLY A 123 -7.23 0.65 -3.40
CA GLY A 123 -6.97 -0.79 -3.31
C GLY A 123 -7.71 -1.54 -2.21
N ALA A 124 -8.05 -0.90 -1.09
CA ALA A 124 -8.65 -1.61 0.05
C ALA A 124 -10.12 -2.01 -0.19
N ARG A 125 -10.92 -1.15 -0.83
CA ARG A 125 -12.36 -1.37 -1.03
C ARG A 125 -12.68 -2.65 -1.82
N PRO A 126 -12.01 -2.96 -2.94
CA PRO A 126 -12.22 -4.23 -3.65
C PRO A 126 -11.95 -5.47 -2.79
N LEU A 127 -10.91 -5.43 -1.95
CA LEU A 127 -10.59 -6.53 -1.03
C LEU A 127 -11.66 -6.72 0.03
N ILE A 128 -12.19 -5.62 0.58
CA ILE A 128 -13.30 -5.66 1.54
C ILE A 128 -14.57 -6.21 0.88
N ALA A 129 -14.90 -5.73 -0.32
CA ALA A 129 -16.07 -6.18 -1.08
C ALA A 129 -15.99 -7.67 -1.46
N ALA A 130 -14.77 -8.21 -1.64
CA ALA A 130 -14.53 -9.62 -1.87
C ALA A 130 -14.58 -10.48 -0.58
N GLY A 131 -14.98 -9.91 0.57
CA GLY A 131 -15.14 -10.63 1.82
C GLY A 131 -13.82 -10.99 2.50
N MET A 132 -12.71 -10.33 2.18
CA MET A 132 -11.40 -10.70 2.74
C MET A 132 -11.28 -10.42 4.23
N LEU A 133 -12.14 -9.57 4.79
CA LEU A 133 -12.21 -9.29 6.23
C LEU A 133 -13.33 -10.06 6.94
N ASP A 134 -14.16 -10.84 6.21
CA ASP A 134 -15.30 -11.56 6.81
C ASP A 134 -14.82 -12.57 7.85
N GLY A 135 -15.37 -12.48 9.05
CA GLY A 135 -15.02 -13.33 10.18
C GLY A 135 -13.63 -13.06 10.78
N ALA A 136 -12.92 -12.04 10.32
CA ALA A 136 -11.61 -11.70 10.85
C ALA A 136 -11.74 -11.20 12.30
N GLN A 137 -11.03 -11.85 13.21
CA GLN A 137 -10.96 -11.45 14.62
C GLN A 137 -9.84 -10.44 14.87
N ARG A 138 -8.82 -10.45 14.03
CA ARG A 138 -7.66 -9.56 14.11
C ARG A 138 -7.16 -9.22 12.71
N VAL A 139 -6.74 -7.97 12.56
CA VAL A 139 -6.09 -7.47 11.34
C VAL A 139 -4.80 -6.78 11.76
N PHE A 140 -3.70 -7.15 11.13
CA PHE A 140 -2.39 -6.54 11.36
C PHE A 140 -1.87 -5.95 10.05
N GLY A 141 -1.33 -4.76 10.15
CA GLY A 141 -0.49 -4.11 9.15
C GLY A 141 0.71 -3.47 9.84
N LEU A 142 1.78 -3.28 9.12
CA LEU A 142 2.94 -2.51 9.59
C LEU A 142 3.23 -1.39 8.58
N HIS A 143 3.93 -0.37 9.04
CA HIS A 143 4.50 0.65 8.18
C HIS A 143 5.94 0.92 8.59
N THR A 144 6.82 1.11 7.63
CA THR A 144 8.18 1.60 7.88
C THR A 144 8.12 3.02 8.43
N ALA A 145 8.99 3.33 9.39
CA ALA A 145 9.04 4.64 10.03
C ALA A 145 10.48 5.18 9.93
N SER A 146 10.66 6.28 9.23
CA SER A 146 11.99 6.89 9.00
C SER A 146 12.52 7.63 10.22
N ASP A 147 11.67 7.95 11.18
CA ASP A 147 11.96 8.62 12.45
C ASP A 147 12.30 7.66 13.60
N LEU A 148 12.17 6.35 13.38
CA LEU A 148 12.57 5.31 14.35
C LEU A 148 13.92 4.70 13.96
N PRO A 149 14.81 4.44 14.93
CA PRO A 149 16.04 3.69 14.67
C PRO A 149 15.72 2.26 14.24
N ALA A 150 16.61 1.64 13.47
CA ALA A 150 16.45 0.24 13.06
C ALA A 150 16.43 -0.71 14.28
N GLY A 151 15.47 -1.64 14.30
CA GLY A 151 15.30 -2.66 15.33
C GLY A 151 14.03 -2.54 16.16
N PRO A 152 13.72 -1.40 16.80
CA PRO A 152 12.47 -1.21 17.51
C PRO A 152 11.22 -1.32 16.63
N VAL A 153 10.13 -1.82 17.22
CA VAL A 153 8.79 -1.80 16.63
C VAL A 153 7.91 -0.89 17.50
N GLY A 154 7.41 0.20 16.92
CA GLY A 154 6.50 1.11 17.60
C GLY A 154 5.09 0.52 17.68
N VAL A 155 4.54 0.41 18.89
CA VAL A 155 3.15 0.02 19.12
C VAL A 155 2.50 1.05 20.03
N LYS A 156 1.35 1.56 19.61
CA LYS A 156 0.62 2.58 20.35
C LYS A 156 -0.87 2.20 20.43
N PRO A 157 -1.48 2.22 21.62
CA PRO A 157 -2.93 2.07 21.73
C PRO A 157 -3.65 3.30 21.19
N GLY A 158 -4.81 3.09 20.57
CA GLY A 158 -5.65 4.16 20.01
C GLY A 158 -5.25 4.58 18.61
N ALA A 159 -5.65 5.77 18.18
CA ALA A 159 -5.37 6.30 16.85
C ALA A 159 -3.86 6.56 16.67
N THR A 160 -3.29 6.05 15.57
CA THR A 160 -1.88 6.21 15.20
C THR A 160 -1.71 7.22 14.08
N ASN A 161 -2.64 7.29 13.14
CA ASN A 161 -2.58 8.15 11.97
C ASN A 161 -3.73 9.16 11.95
N ALA A 162 -3.51 10.29 11.29
CA ALA A 162 -4.58 11.25 10.98
C ALA A 162 -5.47 10.73 9.84
N GLY A 163 -6.65 11.35 9.70
CA GLY A 163 -7.48 11.15 8.52
C GLY A 163 -6.93 11.94 7.33
N VAL A 164 -7.22 11.46 6.14
CA VAL A 164 -6.85 12.12 4.88
C VAL A 164 -8.12 12.34 4.05
N ASP A 165 -8.31 13.60 3.63
CA ASP A 165 -9.33 13.97 2.67
C ASP A 165 -8.64 14.59 1.45
N HIS A 166 -8.99 14.14 0.25
CA HIS A 166 -8.45 14.65 -0.99
C HIS A 166 -9.57 15.35 -1.77
N PHE A 167 -9.34 16.63 -2.09
CA PHE A 167 -10.27 17.41 -2.90
C PHE A 167 -9.52 18.22 -3.96
N ILE A 168 -10.21 18.52 -5.06
CA ILE A 168 -9.68 19.32 -6.17
C ILE A 168 -10.57 20.53 -6.36
N ILE A 169 -9.98 21.73 -6.24
CA ILE A 169 -10.65 22.98 -6.52
C ILE A 169 -10.19 23.50 -7.90
N ARG A 170 -11.12 23.71 -8.81
CA ARG A 170 -10.85 24.33 -10.11
C ARG A 170 -11.42 25.73 -10.14
N ILE A 171 -10.56 26.72 -10.34
CA ILE A 171 -10.93 28.13 -10.37
C ILE A 171 -10.82 28.63 -11.81
N HIS A 172 -11.92 29.08 -12.36
CA HIS A 172 -12.00 29.63 -13.71
C HIS A 172 -11.93 31.15 -13.65
N GLY A 173 -10.76 31.70 -13.96
CA GLY A 173 -10.53 33.13 -14.03
C GLY A 173 -10.93 33.74 -15.39
N LYS A 174 -10.86 35.06 -15.49
CA LYS A 174 -11.04 35.84 -16.72
C LYS A 174 -9.87 36.80 -16.87
N SER A 175 -9.16 36.73 -17.98
CA SER A 175 -8.08 37.65 -18.30
C SER A 175 -8.58 39.07 -18.56
N ALA A 176 -7.82 40.06 -18.10
CA ALA A 176 -8.03 41.48 -18.38
C ALA A 176 -6.67 42.17 -18.55
N HIS A 177 -6.68 43.33 -19.20
CA HIS A 177 -5.50 44.17 -19.27
C HIS A 177 -5.15 44.72 -17.88
N VAL A 178 -3.86 44.83 -17.55
CA VAL A 178 -3.39 45.25 -16.23
C VAL A 178 -3.92 46.61 -15.81
N SER A 179 -4.23 47.51 -16.76
CA SER A 179 -4.81 48.85 -16.47
C SER A 179 -6.31 48.83 -16.21
N THR A 180 -7.00 47.67 -16.45
CA THR A 180 -8.45 47.52 -16.28
C THR A 180 -8.79 46.22 -15.57
N PRO A 181 -8.24 45.99 -14.36
CA PRO A 181 -8.38 44.73 -13.64
C PRO A 181 -9.84 44.40 -13.27
N GLN A 182 -10.69 45.43 -13.15
CA GLN A 182 -12.14 45.28 -12.89
C GLN A 182 -12.91 44.53 -13.99
N LEU A 183 -12.32 44.38 -15.18
CA LEU A 183 -12.94 43.64 -16.29
C LEU A 183 -12.58 42.14 -16.29
N GLY A 184 -11.67 41.76 -15.41
CA GLY A 184 -11.21 40.39 -15.24
C GLY A 184 -11.75 39.69 -14.00
N ALA A 185 -11.30 38.46 -13.78
CA ALA A 185 -11.43 37.70 -12.53
C ALA A 185 -10.09 37.01 -12.26
N ASP A 186 -9.39 37.43 -11.21
CA ASP A 186 -8.07 36.91 -10.87
C ASP A 186 -8.24 35.57 -10.13
N ALA A 187 -7.94 34.47 -10.84
CA ALA A 187 -8.04 33.12 -10.29
C ALA A 187 -7.02 32.88 -9.16
N LEU A 188 -5.86 33.54 -9.19
CA LEU A 188 -4.85 33.41 -8.16
C LEU A 188 -5.29 34.11 -6.86
N TYR A 189 -5.87 35.31 -6.98
CA TYR A 189 -6.44 36.01 -5.84
C TYR A 189 -7.56 35.18 -5.19
N ILE A 190 -8.51 34.68 -5.99
CA ILE A 190 -9.59 33.81 -5.49
C ILE A 190 -9.02 32.56 -4.81
N ALA A 191 -7.98 31.92 -5.40
CA ALA A 191 -7.33 30.76 -4.79
C ALA A 191 -6.71 31.11 -3.43
N SER A 192 -6.08 32.25 -3.29
CA SER A 192 -5.46 32.68 -2.03
C SER A 192 -6.47 32.86 -0.91
N GLU A 193 -7.66 33.39 -1.21
CA GLU A 193 -8.76 33.55 -0.25
C GLU A 193 -9.36 32.22 0.24
N LEU A 194 -9.19 31.14 -0.53
CA LEU A 194 -9.67 29.81 -0.15
C LEU A 194 -8.71 29.07 0.78
N VAL A 195 -7.44 29.50 0.87
CA VAL A 195 -6.41 28.85 1.68
C VAL A 195 -6.26 29.51 3.06
N VAL A 196 -6.83 30.68 3.25
CA VAL A 196 -6.83 31.45 4.52
C VAL A 196 -8.10 31.18 5.31
#